data_0fdd12a4b8178cb373512a26a6bb64a6
#
_entry.id   0fdd12a4b8178cb373512a26a6bb64a6
#
_cell.length_a   1.000
_cell.length_b   1.000
_cell.length_c   1.000
_cell.angle_alpha   90.00
_cell.angle_beta   90.00
_cell.angle_gamma   90.00
#
_symmetry.space_group_name_H-M   'P 1'
#
loop_
_entity.id
_entity.type
_entity.pdbx_description
1 polymer ?
#
loop_
_entity_poly.entity_id
_entity_poly.type
_entity_poly.pdbx_seq_one_letter_code
_entity_poly.pdbx_strand_id
1 'polypeptide(L)'
;MRKAFQHSIPLAEFPLWETPKRIPFSFELEITARCNNNCRHCCINLPAGDEKARKQELSFEELKELIDQAVSMGAVWSLITGGEPLLRDDFFSIYSYMKKKGLLVSVFTNATLIGGDHIRLFQKYPPRDIEVTVYGASQKTYERVTRTKGSHTTFMKGLSLLLQNGIKVRLKAMALRSNFQEMPEIARFCRERTKDYFRLDPFLHLRYDGNTMRNEEIRAERLSPEEITALERADPERLEALQKSCGTQITDDPSHPGCNHLFQCGAGNDSFNVSYQGVFRLCPSLWPPGCVYDLKRGNLREAWHVFAPAVREMRSTSREFLDKCHGCPIVNLCMWCPAHAHLETGAMDAPVDYFCRVAHARAKLFRKTAKR
;
A
#
# COMPACT_ATOMS: atom_id res chain seq x y z
N MET A 1 12.80 25.10 29.81
CA MET A 1 12.13 23.86 29.40
C MET A 1 10.61 24.07 29.50
N ARG A 2 9.92 24.18 28.35
CA ARG A 2 8.45 24.20 28.35
C ARG A 2 7.96 22.77 28.57
N LYS A 3 7.22 22.51 29.65
CA LYS A 3 6.55 21.22 29.85
C LYS A 3 5.54 21.04 28.71
N ALA A 4 5.76 20.05 27.84
CA ALA A 4 4.77 19.63 26.87
C ALA A 4 3.61 19.01 27.65
N PHE A 5 2.42 19.59 27.57
CA PHE A 5 1.21 18.97 28.06
C PHE A 5 0.84 17.84 27.06
N GLN A 6 0.97 16.62 27.52
CA GLN A 6 0.55 15.46 26.76
C GLN A 6 -0.88 15.14 27.21
N HIS A 7 -1.87 15.59 26.44
CA HIS A 7 -3.24 15.11 26.55
C HIS A 7 -3.41 13.94 25.62
N SER A 8 -3.62 12.74 26.16
CA SER A 8 -4.08 11.58 25.39
C SER A 8 -5.60 11.52 25.50
N ILE A 9 -6.30 11.84 24.42
CA ILE A 9 -7.72 11.54 24.30
C ILE A 9 -7.81 10.13 23.71
N PRO A 10 -8.53 9.19 24.36
CA PRO A 10 -8.78 7.87 23.75
C PRO A 10 -9.38 8.05 22.35
N LEU A 11 -8.93 7.27 21.40
CA LEU A 11 -9.38 7.40 20.00
C LEU A 11 -10.91 7.26 19.87
N ALA A 12 -11.53 6.46 20.75
CA ALA A 12 -12.97 6.27 20.84
C ALA A 12 -13.74 7.52 21.32
N GLU A 13 -13.06 8.45 21.99
CA GLU A 13 -13.67 9.69 22.50
C GLU A 13 -13.43 10.88 21.55
N PHE A 14 -12.80 10.64 20.41
CA PHE A 14 -12.57 11.70 19.44
C PHE A 14 -13.88 12.03 18.70
N PRO A 15 -14.35 13.29 18.71
CA PRO A 15 -15.68 13.65 18.16
C PRO A 15 -15.84 13.36 16.65
N LEU A 16 -14.78 13.00 15.94
CA LEU A 16 -14.82 12.55 14.55
C LEU A 16 -15.60 11.24 14.35
N TRP A 17 -15.77 10.43 15.40
CA TRP A 17 -16.50 9.15 15.36
C TRP A 17 -18.00 9.28 15.62
N GLU A 18 -18.42 10.40 16.18
CA GLU A 18 -19.82 10.64 16.54
C GLU A 18 -20.66 11.24 15.40
N THR A 19 -20.02 11.65 14.30
CA THR A 19 -20.71 12.24 13.16
C THR A 19 -20.79 11.25 11.98
N PRO A 20 -21.98 11.03 11.39
CA PRO A 20 -22.13 10.16 10.21
C PRO A 20 -21.51 10.77 8.92
N LYS A 21 -20.71 11.82 9.04
CA LYS A 21 -20.05 12.46 7.89
C LYS A 21 -18.79 11.68 7.53
N ARG A 22 -18.74 11.16 6.30
CA ARG A 22 -17.49 10.63 5.73
C ARG A 22 -16.43 11.73 5.72
N ILE A 23 -15.36 11.53 6.50
CA ILE A 23 -14.20 12.42 6.55
C ILE A 23 -13.02 11.68 5.94
N PRO A 24 -12.27 12.25 5.00
CA PRO A 24 -11.06 11.66 4.45
C PRO A 24 -9.91 11.80 5.46
N PHE A 25 -9.90 10.94 6.48
CA PHE A 25 -8.94 11.01 7.58
C PHE A 25 -7.49 10.83 7.10
N SER A 26 -7.30 10.04 6.05
CA SER A 26 -6.00 9.81 5.45
C SER A 26 -6.04 9.87 3.91
N PHE A 27 -4.88 10.15 3.32
CA PHE A 27 -4.73 10.07 1.87
C PHE A 27 -3.32 9.65 1.46
N GLU A 28 -3.23 9.06 0.29
CA GLU A 28 -1.97 8.65 -0.33
C GLU A 28 -1.71 9.49 -1.58
N LEU A 29 -0.51 10.03 -1.69
CA LEU A 29 -0.04 10.73 -2.88
C LEU A 29 1.07 9.93 -3.56
N GLU A 30 0.76 9.39 -4.74
CA GLU A 30 1.78 8.89 -5.65
C GLU A 30 2.36 10.10 -6.40
N ILE A 31 3.40 10.74 -5.87
CA ILE A 31 3.89 12.00 -6.45
C ILE A 31 4.67 11.81 -7.76
N THR A 32 5.11 10.60 -8.06
CA THR A 32 5.77 10.19 -9.32
C THR A 32 5.60 8.70 -9.55
N ALA A 33 5.57 8.25 -10.81
CA ALA A 33 5.75 6.84 -11.14
C ALA A 33 7.21 6.50 -11.50
N ARG A 34 8.07 7.50 -11.68
CA ARG A 34 9.49 7.31 -11.99
C ARG A 34 10.23 6.69 -10.81
N CYS A 35 11.14 5.77 -11.09
CA CYS A 35 11.94 5.09 -10.08
C CYS A 35 13.36 4.84 -10.61
N ASN A 36 14.35 4.96 -9.73
CA ASN A 36 15.74 4.62 -10.04
C ASN A 36 16.03 3.13 -9.91
N ASN A 37 15.06 2.32 -9.46
CA ASN A 37 15.09 0.86 -9.52
C ASN A 37 14.13 0.34 -10.60
N ASN A 38 14.44 -0.85 -11.16
CA ASN A 38 13.60 -1.53 -12.14
C ASN A 38 13.10 -2.87 -11.60
N CYS A 39 12.47 -2.87 -10.43
CA CYS A 39 12.05 -4.09 -9.73
C CYS A 39 11.12 -4.96 -10.57
N ARG A 40 11.36 -6.28 -10.57
CA ARG A 40 10.61 -7.27 -11.36
C ARG A 40 9.12 -7.30 -11.06
N HIS A 41 8.76 -7.13 -9.79
CA HIS A 41 7.40 -7.25 -9.26
C HIS A 41 6.64 -5.92 -9.21
N CYS A 42 7.26 -4.80 -9.65
CA CYS A 42 6.67 -3.49 -9.44
C CYS A 42 5.52 -3.22 -10.41
N CYS A 43 4.37 -2.84 -9.84
CA CYS A 43 3.15 -2.58 -10.60
C CYS A 43 3.04 -1.14 -11.14
N ILE A 44 3.94 -0.22 -10.75
CA ILE A 44 3.82 1.19 -11.12
C ILE A 44 5.07 1.83 -11.70
N ASN A 45 6.27 1.26 -11.49
CA ASN A 45 7.53 1.93 -11.81
C ASN A 45 7.70 2.23 -13.31
N LEU A 46 8.17 3.43 -13.59
CA LEU A 46 8.69 3.87 -14.88
C LEU A 46 10.17 4.26 -14.72
N PRO A 47 10.97 4.27 -15.78
CA PRO A 47 12.38 4.68 -15.71
C PRO A 47 12.56 6.06 -15.09
N ALA A 48 13.65 6.28 -14.34
CA ALA A 48 13.95 7.58 -13.69
C ALA A 48 13.96 8.75 -14.68
N GLY A 49 14.45 8.53 -15.90
CA GLY A 49 14.51 9.52 -16.99
C GLY A 49 13.28 9.54 -17.91
N ASP A 50 12.15 8.98 -17.51
CA ASP A 50 10.93 9.02 -18.34
C ASP A 50 10.34 10.44 -18.37
N GLU A 51 10.68 11.18 -19.42
CA GLU A 51 10.23 12.56 -19.64
C GLU A 51 8.72 12.67 -19.88
N LYS A 52 8.08 11.64 -20.43
CA LYS A 52 6.62 11.62 -20.61
C LYS A 52 5.92 11.54 -19.24
N ALA A 53 6.38 10.64 -18.39
CA ALA A 53 5.87 10.54 -17.02
C ALA A 53 6.13 11.83 -16.25
N ARG A 54 7.34 12.40 -16.35
CA ARG A 54 7.71 13.67 -15.68
C ARG A 54 6.78 14.81 -16.06
N LYS A 55 6.44 14.96 -17.33
CA LYS A 55 5.51 15.99 -17.81
C LYS A 55 4.07 15.80 -17.35
N GLN A 56 3.70 14.60 -16.94
CA GLN A 56 2.36 14.28 -16.44
C GLN A 56 2.25 14.42 -14.92
N GLU A 57 3.37 14.55 -14.20
CA GLU A 57 3.37 14.74 -12.75
C GLU A 57 2.66 16.05 -12.40
N LEU A 58 1.84 16.01 -11.35
CA LEU A 58 1.28 17.23 -10.79
C LEU A 58 2.40 18.17 -10.37
N SER A 59 2.27 19.45 -10.70
CA SER A 59 3.16 20.51 -10.26
C SER A 59 3.07 20.70 -8.74
N PHE A 60 4.04 21.40 -8.17
CA PHE A 60 4.03 21.73 -6.74
C PHE A 60 2.77 22.54 -6.36
N GLU A 61 2.33 23.46 -7.20
CA GLU A 61 1.14 24.28 -6.94
C GLU A 61 -0.15 23.43 -6.98
N GLU A 62 -0.30 22.53 -7.96
CA GLU A 62 -1.44 21.60 -8.01
C GLU A 62 -1.46 20.67 -6.78
N LEU A 63 -0.29 20.19 -6.33
CA LEU A 63 -0.19 19.40 -5.10
C LEU A 63 -0.56 20.20 -3.85
N LYS A 64 -0.19 21.49 -3.78
CA LYS A 64 -0.58 22.38 -2.68
C LYS A 64 -2.10 22.54 -2.60
N GLU A 65 -2.75 22.82 -3.73
CA GLU A 65 -4.20 22.95 -3.77
C GLU A 65 -4.90 21.67 -3.32
N LEU A 66 -4.41 20.52 -3.76
CA LEU A 66 -4.94 19.22 -3.36
C LEU A 66 -4.76 18.97 -1.85
N ILE A 67 -3.57 19.24 -1.32
CA ILE A 67 -3.27 19.10 0.11
C ILE A 67 -4.16 20.05 0.93
N ASP A 68 -4.35 21.28 0.49
CA ASP A 68 -5.20 22.26 1.18
C ASP A 68 -6.67 21.82 1.20
N GLN A 69 -7.17 21.28 0.09
CA GLN A 69 -8.51 20.70 0.04
C GLN A 69 -8.62 19.49 1.01
N ALA A 70 -7.65 18.57 1.00
CA ALA A 70 -7.65 17.41 1.89
C ALA A 70 -7.67 17.83 3.37
N VAL A 71 -6.79 18.75 3.76
CA VAL A 71 -6.74 19.30 5.13
C VAL A 71 -8.03 20.00 5.51
N SER A 72 -8.61 20.81 4.61
CA SER A 72 -9.89 21.48 4.86
C SER A 72 -11.07 20.53 5.06
N MET A 73 -10.98 19.31 4.52
CA MET A 73 -11.95 18.23 4.71
C MET A 73 -11.69 17.36 5.93
N GLY A 74 -10.61 17.62 6.68
CA GLY A 74 -10.30 16.91 7.93
C GLY A 74 -9.19 15.88 7.83
N ALA A 75 -8.42 15.82 6.75
CA ALA A 75 -7.29 14.92 6.64
C ALA A 75 -6.21 15.23 7.68
N VAL A 76 -5.75 14.19 8.37
CA VAL A 76 -4.71 14.25 9.41
C VAL A 76 -3.46 13.47 9.00
N TRP A 77 -3.63 12.37 8.26
CA TRP A 77 -2.53 11.52 7.84
C TRP A 77 -2.33 11.57 6.33
N SER A 78 -1.07 11.47 5.93
CA SER A 78 -0.75 11.33 4.52
C SER A 78 0.44 10.40 4.33
N LEU A 79 0.37 9.64 3.23
CA LEU A 79 1.48 8.86 2.71
C LEU A 79 2.00 9.47 1.43
N ILE A 80 3.28 9.80 1.39
CA ILE A 80 3.99 10.12 0.13
C ILE A 80 4.58 8.82 -0.40
N THR A 81 4.22 8.49 -1.64
CA THR A 81 4.65 7.27 -2.31
C THR A 81 4.78 7.51 -3.83
N GLY A 82 4.83 6.43 -4.59
CA GLY A 82 4.93 6.43 -6.04
C GLY A 82 5.91 5.37 -6.53
N GLY A 83 6.72 5.71 -7.56
CA GLY A 83 7.90 4.95 -7.92
C GLY A 83 8.97 5.12 -6.83
N GLU A 84 9.80 6.16 -6.96
CA GLU A 84 10.67 6.64 -5.88
C GLU A 84 10.42 8.13 -5.66
N PRO A 85 9.74 8.52 -4.59
CA PRO A 85 9.36 9.93 -4.38
C PRO A 85 10.57 10.87 -4.24
N LEU A 86 11.71 10.37 -3.75
CA LEU A 86 12.93 11.15 -3.60
C LEU A 86 13.63 11.51 -4.93
N LEU A 87 13.12 10.99 -6.07
CA LEU A 87 13.54 11.41 -7.41
C LEU A 87 13.00 12.79 -7.82
N ARG A 88 11.96 13.29 -7.16
CA ARG A 88 11.41 14.60 -7.49
C ARG A 88 12.30 15.71 -6.93
N ASP A 89 12.65 16.66 -7.79
CA ASP A 89 13.48 17.82 -7.42
C ASP A 89 12.82 18.68 -6.33
N ASP A 90 11.48 18.72 -6.33
CA ASP A 90 10.66 19.49 -5.40
C ASP A 90 10.16 18.68 -4.17
N PHE A 91 10.66 17.44 -3.97
CA PHE A 91 10.28 16.60 -2.82
C PHE A 91 10.39 17.35 -1.48
N PHE A 92 11.47 18.10 -1.27
CA PHE A 92 11.70 18.87 -0.04
C PHE A 92 10.61 19.91 0.19
N SER A 93 10.16 20.58 -0.86
CA SER A 93 9.08 21.57 -0.82
C SER A 93 7.73 20.91 -0.50
N ILE A 94 7.41 19.83 -1.19
CA ILE A 94 6.16 19.04 -0.98
C ILE A 94 6.09 18.56 0.46
N TYR A 95 7.11 17.86 0.94
CA TYR A 95 7.16 17.32 2.29
C TYR A 95 7.05 18.41 3.36
N SER A 96 7.84 19.48 3.22
CA SER A 96 7.83 20.63 4.16
C SER A 96 6.46 21.31 4.19
N TYR A 97 5.80 21.44 3.04
CA TYR A 97 4.47 22.02 2.96
C TYR A 97 3.45 21.20 3.72
N MET A 98 3.41 19.88 3.49
CA MET A 98 2.51 18.97 4.19
C MET A 98 2.73 19.01 5.71
N LYS A 99 3.99 19.03 6.16
CA LYS A 99 4.33 19.15 7.59
C LYS A 99 3.88 20.49 8.19
N LYS A 100 4.01 21.60 7.46
CA LYS A 100 3.53 22.93 7.88
C LYS A 100 2.00 23.02 7.96
N LYS A 101 1.28 22.21 7.17
CA LYS A 101 -0.20 22.05 7.26
C LYS A 101 -0.65 21.17 8.43
N GLY A 102 0.28 20.65 9.24
CA GLY A 102 -0.04 19.83 10.43
C GLY A 102 -0.20 18.35 10.15
N LEU A 103 0.04 17.87 8.93
CA LEU A 103 -0.13 16.46 8.57
C LEU A 103 0.92 15.55 9.24
N LEU A 104 0.48 14.38 9.66
CA LEU A 104 1.32 13.25 10.02
C LEU A 104 1.73 12.52 8.75
N VAL A 105 2.95 12.80 8.27
CA VAL A 105 3.44 12.32 6.98
C VAL A 105 4.26 11.06 7.13
N SER A 106 3.88 9.99 6.42
CA SER A 106 4.70 8.82 6.17
C SER A 106 5.32 8.91 4.76
N VAL A 107 6.47 8.29 4.57
CA VAL A 107 7.13 8.24 3.25
C VAL A 107 7.50 6.79 2.93
N PHE A 108 7.10 6.30 1.75
CA PHE A 108 7.60 5.06 1.20
C PHE A 108 8.76 5.35 0.26
N THR A 109 9.90 4.71 0.50
CA THR A 109 11.10 4.89 -0.32
C THR A 109 11.90 3.59 -0.39
N ASN A 110 12.67 3.43 -1.48
CA ASN A 110 13.66 2.37 -1.58
C ASN A 110 14.97 2.71 -0.83
N ALA A 111 15.04 3.88 -0.19
CA ALA A 111 16.13 4.43 0.59
C ALA A 111 17.46 4.65 -0.16
N THR A 112 17.56 4.36 -1.45
CA THR A 112 18.83 4.47 -2.20
C THR A 112 19.29 5.91 -2.42
N LEU A 113 18.37 6.86 -2.34
CA LEU A 113 18.63 8.31 -2.53
C LEU A 113 18.75 9.09 -1.22
N ILE A 114 18.63 8.44 -0.07
CA ILE A 114 18.76 9.11 1.23
C ILE A 114 20.17 9.67 1.40
N GLY A 115 20.25 10.96 1.67
CA GLY A 115 21.49 11.69 1.94
C GLY A 115 21.33 12.67 3.10
N GLY A 116 22.40 13.43 3.40
CA GLY A 116 22.43 14.36 4.54
C GLY A 116 21.32 15.40 4.53
N ASP A 117 20.90 15.88 3.36
CA ASP A 117 19.83 16.87 3.24
C ASP A 117 18.47 16.27 3.65
N HIS A 118 18.20 15.03 3.29
CA HIS A 118 17.00 14.31 3.72
C HIS A 118 17.00 14.14 5.25
N ILE A 119 18.16 13.81 5.85
CA ILE A 119 18.28 13.68 7.28
C ILE A 119 17.99 15.01 7.97
N ARG A 120 18.57 16.14 7.49
CA ARG A 120 18.29 17.47 8.03
C ARG A 120 16.80 17.83 7.92
N LEU A 121 16.16 17.51 6.79
CA LEU A 121 14.74 17.72 6.60
C LEU A 121 13.91 16.93 7.62
N PHE A 122 14.19 15.65 7.78
CA PHE A 122 13.45 14.75 8.68
C PHE A 122 13.70 15.05 10.16
N GLN A 123 14.86 15.56 10.52
CA GLN A 123 15.13 16.07 11.87
C GLN A 123 14.37 17.36 12.16
N LYS A 124 14.27 18.27 11.18
CA LYS A 124 13.51 19.52 11.30
C LYS A 124 12.01 19.29 11.32
N TYR A 125 11.53 18.40 10.50
CA TYR A 125 10.12 18.01 10.36
C TYR A 125 9.99 16.49 10.48
N PRO A 126 9.93 15.92 11.68
CA PRO A 126 9.91 14.47 11.85
C PRO A 126 8.78 13.80 11.10
N PRO A 127 9.05 12.75 10.28
CA PRO A 127 8.01 11.95 9.69
C PRO A 127 7.27 11.16 10.78
N ARG A 128 6.05 10.72 10.49
CA ARG A 128 5.41 9.69 11.29
C ARG A 128 6.25 8.41 11.27
N ASP A 129 6.62 7.99 10.08
CA ASP A 129 7.57 6.90 9.80
C ASP A 129 8.09 6.99 8.35
N ILE A 130 9.25 6.36 8.12
CA ILE A 130 9.78 6.06 6.78
C ILE A 130 9.65 4.55 6.56
N GLU A 131 8.85 4.11 5.60
CA GLU A 131 8.74 2.69 5.28
C GLU A 131 9.69 2.34 4.14
N VAL A 132 10.55 1.36 4.39
CA VAL A 132 11.59 0.92 3.45
C VAL A 132 11.41 -0.57 3.15
N THR A 133 11.45 -0.92 1.85
CA THR A 133 11.32 -2.31 1.41
C THR A 133 12.69 -2.97 1.29
N VAL A 134 12.84 -4.14 1.92
CA VAL A 134 14.04 -4.98 1.85
C VAL A 134 13.80 -6.10 0.83
N TYR A 135 14.60 -6.13 -0.24
CA TYR A 135 14.39 -7.05 -1.35
C TYR A 135 15.30 -8.30 -1.30
N GLY A 136 16.33 -8.29 -0.47
CA GLY A 136 17.26 -9.41 -0.29
C GLY A 136 18.14 -9.17 0.93
N ALA A 137 18.58 -10.24 1.58
CA ALA A 137 19.58 -10.20 2.65
C ALA A 137 21.01 -10.11 2.07
N SER A 138 21.22 -10.66 0.87
CA SER A 138 22.48 -10.58 0.12
C SER A 138 22.40 -9.52 -0.99
N GLN A 139 23.56 -8.94 -1.34
CA GLN A 139 23.67 -8.02 -2.48
C GLN A 139 23.17 -8.68 -3.77
N LYS A 140 23.54 -9.94 -4.00
CA LYS A 140 23.16 -10.70 -5.21
C LYS A 140 21.62 -10.78 -5.36
N THR A 141 20.93 -11.12 -4.31
CA THR A 141 19.46 -11.24 -4.35
C THR A 141 18.80 -9.87 -4.42
N TYR A 142 19.26 -8.91 -3.65
CA TYR A 142 18.73 -7.55 -3.69
C TYR A 142 18.81 -6.95 -5.10
N GLU A 143 19.98 -6.99 -5.74
CA GLU A 143 20.20 -6.44 -7.09
C GLU A 143 19.51 -7.27 -8.19
N ARG A 144 19.32 -8.58 -7.98
CA ARG A 144 18.50 -9.41 -8.86
C ARG A 144 17.03 -8.97 -8.87
N VAL A 145 16.46 -8.61 -7.71
CA VAL A 145 15.10 -8.12 -7.61
C VAL A 145 14.96 -6.71 -8.18
N THR A 146 15.85 -5.81 -7.80
CA THR A 146 15.79 -4.40 -8.19
C THR A 146 16.26 -4.17 -9.64
N ARG A 147 16.99 -5.12 -10.25
CA ARG A 147 17.65 -5.02 -11.57
C ARG A 147 18.55 -3.78 -11.69
N THR A 148 19.10 -3.33 -10.58
CA THR A 148 19.94 -2.13 -10.52
C THR A 148 21.22 -2.44 -9.77
N LYS A 149 22.34 -2.46 -10.51
CA LYS A 149 23.68 -2.68 -9.94
C LYS A 149 24.03 -1.57 -8.94
N GLY A 150 24.58 -1.93 -7.79
CA GLY A 150 24.95 -1.00 -6.72
C GLY A 150 23.76 -0.56 -5.83
N SER A 151 22.53 -0.97 -6.16
CA SER A 151 21.35 -0.58 -5.38
C SER A 151 21.37 -1.10 -3.94
N HIS A 152 21.93 -2.29 -3.69
CA HIS A 152 22.11 -2.80 -2.34
C HIS A 152 23.02 -1.92 -1.48
N THR A 153 24.18 -1.51 -2.03
CA THR A 153 25.12 -0.66 -1.33
C THR A 153 24.50 0.71 -0.98
N THR A 154 23.81 1.32 -1.94
CA THR A 154 23.14 2.61 -1.71
C THR A 154 21.95 2.50 -0.76
N PHE A 155 21.17 1.42 -0.83
CA PHE A 155 20.12 1.10 0.13
C PHE A 155 20.68 0.98 1.56
N MET A 156 21.74 0.18 1.75
CA MET A 156 22.37 0.00 3.07
C MET A 156 22.90 1.30 3.65
N LYS A 157 23.51 2.16 2.80
CA LYS A 157 23.95 3.50 3.20
C LYS A 157 22.78 4.37 3.65
N GLY A 158 21.71 4.44 2.85
CA GLY A 158 20.53 5.23 3.16
C GLY A 158 19.81 4.75 4.43
N LEU A 159 19.61 3.44 4.57
CA LEU A 159 19.04 2.85 5.78
C LEU A 159 19.89 3.16 7.02
N SER A 160 21.22 3.00 6.93
CA SER A 160 22.12 3.32 8.04
C SER A 160 22.04 4.78 8.45
N LEU A 161 21.97 5.71 7.48
CA LEU A 161 21.81 7.13 7.76
C LEU A 161 20.50 7.42 8.51
N LEU A 162 19.39 6.83 8.10
CA LEU A 162 18.09 7.00 8.78
C LEU A 162 18.18 6.50 10.23
N LEU A 163 18.67 5.28 10.44
CA LEU A 163 18.72 4.65 11.77
C LEU A 163 19.69 5.37 12.72
N GLN A 164 20.90 5.72 12.27
CA GLN A 164 21.89 6.43 13.06
C GLN A 164 21.45 7.81 13.51
N ASN A 165 20.55 8.45 12.77
CA ASN A 165 19.98 9.75 13.09
C ASN A 165 18.63 9.70 13.81
N GLY A 166 18.23 8.53 14.30
CA GLY A 166 17.01 8.37 15.09
C GLY A 166 15.71 8.59 14.31
N ILE A 167 15.76 8.54 12.98
CA ILE A 167 14.54 8.64 12.15
C ILE A 167 13.76 7.33 12.30
N LYS A 168 12.46 7.43 12.57
CA LYS A 168 11.60 6.26 12.72
C LYS A 168 11.46 5.53 11.38
N VAL A 169 12.01 4.31 11.30
CA VAL A 169 11.97 3.45 10.12
C VAL A 169 11.11 2.23 10.39
N ARG A 170 10.29 1.86 9.42
CA ARG A 170 9.58 0.57 9.36
C ARG A 170 10.12 -0.22 8.17
N LEU A 171 10.48 -1.48 8.40
CA LEU A 171 10.98 -2.35 7.35
C LEU A 171 9.90 -3.35 6.95
N LYS A 172 9.77 -3.54 5.62
CA LYS A 172 8.90 -4.56 5.04
C LYS A 172 9.63 -5.34 3.96
N ALA A 173 9.08 -6.48 3.58
CA ALA A 173 9.54 -7.24 2.42
C ALA A 173 8.37 -7.70 1.55
N MET A 174 8.64 -7.80 0.25
CA MET A 174 7.80 -8.55 -0.69
C MET A 174 8.36 -9.97 -0.79
N ALA A 175 7.51 -10.99 -0.61
CA ALA A 175 7.92 -12.36 -0.84
C ALA A 175 7.79 -12.69 -2.33
N LEU A 176 8.93 -12.93 -2.96
CA LEU A 176 9.08 -13.12 -4.40
C LEU A 176 9.76 -14.45 -4.70
N ARG A 177 9.52 -15.02 -5.85
CA ARG A 177 10.26 -16.18 -6.36
C ARG A 177 11.77 -15.96 -6.28
N SER A 178 12.21 -14.76 -6.64
CA SER A 178 13.63 -14.42 -6.69
C SER A 178 14.28 -14.20 -5.32
N ASN A 179 13.53 -13.99 -4.22
CA ASN A 179 14.11 -13.84 -2.88
C ASN A 179 13.58 -14.84 -1.84
N PHE A 180 12.74 -15.79 -2.25
CA PHE A 180 12.07 -16.74 -1.36
C PHE A 180 13.02 -17.47 -0.42
N GLN A 181 14.20 -17.91 -0.92
CA GLN A 181 15.17 -18.63 -0.12
C GLN A 181 15.83 -17.79 0.99
N GLU A 182 15.83 -16.45 0.82
CA GLU A 182 16.43 -15.53 1.81
C GLU A 182 15.36 -14.90 2.74
N MET A 183 14.09 -15.31 2.66
CA MET A 183 13.04 -14.70 3.47
C MET A 183 13.27 -14.80 4.98
N PRO A 184 13.79 -15.93 5.54
CA PRO A 184 14.15 -16.01 6.96
C PRO A 184 15.24 -15.01 7.36
N GLU A 185 16.27 -14.85 6.53
CA GLU A 185 17.36 -13.89 6.73
C GLU A 185 16.87 -12.45 6.62
N ILE A 186 15.99 -12.16 5.66
CA ILE A 186 15.37 -10.84 5.51
C ILE A 186 14.54 -10.50 6.75
N ALA A 187 13.74 -11.45 7.24
CA ALA A 187 12.93 -11.23 8.45
C ALA A 187 13.81 -10.95 9.68
N ARG A 188 14.89 -11.72 9.86
CA ARG A 188 15.89 -11.49 10.92
C ARG A 188 16.53 -10.12 10.76
N PHE A 189 17.02 -9.77 9.57
CA PHE A 189 17.62 -8.46 9.26
C PHE A 189 16.69 -7.30 9.65
N CYS A 190 15.40 -7.41 9.35
CA CYS A 190 14.42 -6.38 9.65
C CYS A 190 14.18 -6.26 11.16
N ARG A 191 13.97 -7.38 11.87
CA ARG A 191 13.69 -7.40 13.31
C ARG A 191 14.85 -6.93 14.16
N GLU A 192 16.08 -7.19 13.75
CA GLU A 192 17.29 -6.68 14.43
C GLU A 192 17.45 -5.16 14.34
N ARG A 193 16.83 -4.52 13.33
CA ARG A 193 17.01 -3.08 13.05
C ARG A 193 15.83 -2.21 13.44
N THR A 194 14.64 -2.77 13.50
CA THR A 194 13.43 -2.02 13.86
C THR A 194 12.59 -2.80 14.87
N LYS A 195 11.96 -2.07 15.79
CA LYS A 195 11.05 -2.66 16.81
C LYS A 195 9.62 -2.80 16.32
N ASP A 196 9.29 -2.22 15.17
CA ASP A 196 7.95 -2.33 14.59
C ASP A 196 7.72 -3.73 14.01
N TYR A 197 6.46 -4.13 13.94
CA TYR A 197 6.08 -5.39 13.30
C TYR A 197 6.66 -5.51 11.89
N PHE A 198 7.34 -6.62 11.61
CA PHE A 198 7.85 -6.91 10.28
C PHE A 198 6.70 -7.33 9.35
N ARG A 199 6.43 -6.50 8.34
CA ARG A 199 5.40 -6.80 7.34
C ARG A 199 5.98 -7.58 6.17
N LEU A 200 5.38 -8.74 5.92
CA LEU A 200 5.63 -9.57 4.75
C LEU A 200 4.42 -9.54 3.83
N ASP A 201 4.61 -9.08 2.60
CA ASP A 201 3.57 -9.07 1.56
C ASP A 201 3.86 -10.14 0.49
N PRO A 202 3.08 -11.25 0.46
CA PRO A 202 3.27 -12.32 -0.53
C PRO A 202 2.45 -12.13 -1.81
N PHE A 203 1.60 -11.10 -1.88
CA PHE A 203 0.72 -10.87 -3.01
C PHE A 203 1.23 -9.77 -3.93
N LEU A 204 1.33 -10.08 -5.21
CA LEU A 204 1.80 -9.18 -6.25
C LEU A 204 0.65 -8.73 -7.12
N HIS A 205 0.53 -7.40 -7.26
CA HIS A 205 -0.48 -6.77 -8.09
C HIS A 205 0.03 -6.60 -9.52
N LEU A 206 -0.84 -6.83 -10.49
CA LEU A 206 -0.53 -6.56 -11.88
C LEU A 206 -0.55 -5.05 -12.15
N ARG A 207 0.06 -4.64 -13.24
CA ARG A 207 0.11 -3.25 -13.67
C ARG A 207 -1.22 -2.82 -14.27
N TYR A 208 -1.63 -1.62 -13.93
CA TYR A 208 -2.85 -1.01 -14.46
C TYR A 208 -2.72 -0.56 -15.93
N ASP A 209 -1.49 -0.32 -16.39
CA ASP A 209 -1.22 0.09 -17.77
C ASP A 209 -1.32 -1.06 -18.79
N GLY A 210 -1.64 -2.28 -18.32
CA GLY A 210 -1.85 -3.44 -19.15
C GLY A 210 -0.58 -3.97 -19.84
N ASN A 211 0.61 -3.50 -19.44
CA ASN A 211 1.87 -3.96 -20.04
C ASN A 211 2.05 -5.46 -19.85
N THR A 212 1.77 -6.23 -20.91
CA THR A 212 1.72 -7.69 -20.90
C THR A 212 3.05 -8.30 -20.45
N MET A 213 4.17 -7.83 -21.02
CA MET A 213 5.51 -8.34 -20.69
C MET A 213 5.83 -8.14 -19.20
N ARG A 214 5.54 -6.96 -18.65
CA ARG A 214 5.75 -6.68 -17.22
C ARG A 214 4.81 -7.48 -16.33
N ASN A 215 3.58 -7.69 -16.76
CA ASN A 215 2.62 -8.50 -16.02
C ASN A 215 3.03 -9.99 -16.00
N GLU A 216 3.62 -10.50 -17.07
CA GLU A 216 4.20 -11.85 -17.07
C GLU A 216 5.39 -11.97 -16.12
N GLU A 217 6.27 -10.96 -16.07
CA GLU A 217 7.36 -10.91 -15.08
C GLU A 217 6.83 -10.90 -13.64
N ILE A 218 5.78 -10.12 -13.36
CA ILE A 218 5.13 -10.09 -12.04
C ILE A 218 4.55 -11.46 -11.69
N ARG A 219 3.85 -12.10 -12.64
CA ARG A 219 3.30 -13.46 -12.45
C ARG A 219 4.40 -14.48 -12.18
N ALA A 220 5.54 -14.38 -12.87
CA ALA A 220 6.68 -15.28 -12.66
C ALA A 220 7.35 -15.11 -11.28
N GLU A 221 7.20 -13.94 -10.65
CA GLU A 221 7.69 -13.71 -9.28
C GLU A 221 6.71 -14.17 -8.19
N ARG A 222 5.48 -14.56 -8.53
CA ARG A 222 4.51 -15.07 -7.54
C ARG A 222 4.94 -16.40 -6.96
N LEU A 223 4.73 -16.54 -5.67
CA LEU A 223 4.89 -17.80 -4.95
C LEU A 223 3.64 -18.67 -5.12
N SER A 224 3.81 -19.98 -5.05
CA SER A 224 2.68 -20.90 -4.99
C SER A 224 1.91 -20.77 -3.66
N PRO A 225 0.64 -21.20 -3.59
CA PRO A 225 -0.12 -21.21 -2.36
C PRO A 225 0.58 -21.98 -1.21
N GLU A 226 1.26 -23.06 -1.55
CA GLU A 226 2.01 -23.90 -0.60
C GLU A 226 3.24 -23.15 -0.05
N GLU A 227 3.97 -22.46 -0.90
CA GLU A 227 5.13 -21.65 -0.49
C GLU A 227 4.70 -20.46 0.38
N ILE A 228 3.61 -19.77 0.03
CA ILE A 228 3.06 -18.69 0.87
C ILE A 228 2.73 -19.22 2.26
N THR A 229 1.96 -20.32 2.35
CA THR A 229 1.57 -20.89 3.64
C THR A 229 2.74 -21.47 4.42
N ALA A 230 3.80 -21.94 3.74
CA ALA A 230 5.04 -22.37 4.38
C ALA A 230 5.77 -21.18 5.05
N LEU A 231 5.89 -20.04 4.36
CA LEU A 231 6.45 -18.81 4.95
C LEU A 231 5.63 -18.32 6.14
N GLU A 232 4.31 -18.26 5.98
CA GLU A 232 3.40 -17.79 7.04
C GLU A 232 3.44 -18.70 8.27
N ARG A 233 3.59 -20.00 8.09
CA ARG A 233 3.76 -20.97 9.20
C ARG A 233 5.13 -20.89 9.86
N ALA A 234 6.17 -20.60 9.10
CA ALA A 234 7.54 -20.49 9.63
C ALA A 234 7.76 -19.23 10.49
N ASP A 235 6.84 -18.26 10.42
CA ASP A 235 6.89 -17.01 11.18
C ASP A 235 5.73 -17.00 12.21
N PRO A 236 5.99 -17.28 13.49
CA PRO A 236 4.95 -17.36 14.52
C PRO A 236 4.15 -16.05 14.69
N GLU A 237 4.83 -14.90 14.62
CA GLU A 237 4.21 -13.57 14.74
C GLU A 237 3.24 -13.32 13.57
N ARG A 238 3.65 -13.70 12.35
CA ARG A 238 2.82 -13.62 11.16
C ARG A 238 1.63 -14.57 11.25
N LEU A 239 1.85 -15.79 11.70
CA LEU A 239 0.78 -16.79 11.85
C LEU A 239 -0.27 -16.32 12.85
N GLU A 240 0.15 -15.79 14.00
CA GLU A 240 -0.75 -15.23 15.01
C GLU A 240 -1.55 -14.05 14.47
N ALA A 241 -0.90 -13.13 13.75
CA ALA A 241 -1.57 -11.98 13.14
C ALA A 241 -2.62 -12.42 12.10
N LEU A 242 -2.33 -13.44 11.29
CA LEU A 242 -3.28 -14.03 10.36
C LEU A 242 -4.46 -14.71 11.08
N GLN A 243 -4.20 -15.47 12.14
CA GLN A 243 -5.25 -16.10 12.93
C GLN A 243 -6.19 -15.08 13.57
N LYS A 244 -5.65 -14.00 14.13
CA LYS A 244 -6.45 -12.90 14.69
C LYS A 244 -7.32 -12.23 13.61
N SER A 245 -6.73 -11.90 12.46
CA SER A 245 -7.47 -11.27 11.35
C SER A 245 -8.55 -12.18 10.78
N CYS A 246 -8.30 -13.50 10.71
CA CYS A 246 -9.30 -14.48 10.26
C CYS A 246 -10.48 -14.58 11.22
N GLY A 247 -10.23 -14.61 12.53
CA GLY A 247 -11.27 -14.72 13.56
C GLY A 247 -12.19 -13.50 13.63
N THR A 248 -11.66 -12.30 13.31
CA THR A 248 -12.44 -11.05 13.33
C THR A 248 -13.18 -10.77 12.01
N GLN A 249 -12.80 -11.44 10.94
CA GLN A 249 -13.35 -11.20 9.61
C GLN A 249 -14.31 -12.30 9.14
N ILE A 250 -14.26 -13.51 9.71
CA ILE A 250 -15.31 -14.52 9.55
C ILE A 250 -16.44 -14.13 10.50
N THR A 251 -17.14 -13.09 10.18
CA THR A 251 -18.42 -12.87 10.78
C THR A 251 -19.39 -13.82 10.11
N ASP A 252 -19.91 -14.79 10.87
CA ASP A 252 -21.16 -15.47 10.58
C ASP A 252 -22.33 -14.46 10.66
N ASP A 253 -22.09 -13.23 10.21
CA ASP A 253 -23.13 -12.23 10.17
C ASP A 253 -23.96 -12.42 8.92
N PRO A 254 -25.06 -13.15 9.00
CA PRO A 254 -26.02 -13.28 7.91
C PRO A 254 -26.80 -11.98 7.70
N SER A 255 -26.40 -10.86 8.37
CA SER A 255 -27.13 -9.59 8.35
C SER A 255 -27.15 -8.90 7.00
N HIS A 256 -26.43 -9.45 6.00
CA HIS A 256 -26.52 -8.98 4.63
C HIS A 256 -26.80 -10.13 3.62
N PRO A 257 -27.76 -11.03 3.86
CA PRO A 257 -28.19 -11.97 2.84
C PRO A 257 -28.83 -11.18 1.69
N GLY A 258 -28.18 -11.18 0.54
CA GLY A 258 -28.66 -10.48 -0.65
C GLY A 258 -27.96 -9.16 -0.98
N CYS A 259 -26.96 -8.72 -0.21
CA CYS A 259 -26.11 -7.59 -0.59
C CYS A 259 -25.16 -8.03 -1.70
N ASN A 260 -25.29 -7.47 -2.89
CA ASN A 260 -24.41 -7.73 -4.03
C ASN A 260 -23.39 -6.62 -4.29
N HIS A 261 -23.04 -5.82 -3.28
CA HIS A 261 -22.04 -4.79 -3.39
C HIS A 261 -20.65 -5.37 -3.69
N LEU A 262 -19.93 -4.71 -4.61
CA LEU A 262 -18.56 -5.10 -4.95
C LEU A 262 -17.55 -4.73 -3.85
N PHE A 263 -17.77 -3.61 -3.16
CA PHE A 263 -16.81 -3.06 -2.21
C PHE A 263 -17.24 -3.35 -0.76
N GLN A 264 -16.63 -4.36 -0.16
CA GLN A 264 -16.82 -4.73 1.25
C GLN A 264 -15.69 -4.23 2.16
N CYS A 265 -14.62 -3.62 1.58
CA CYS A 265 -13.47 -3.09 2.32
C CYS A 265 -13.68 -1.62 2.71
N GLY A 266 -12.78 -1.09 3.58
CA GLY A 266 -12.79 0.31 4.02
C GLY A 266 -12.36 1.35 2.98
N ALA A 267 -11.93 0.95 1.77
CA ALA A 267 -11.48 1.88 0.74
C ALA A 267 -12.54 2.94 0.40
N GLY A 268 -12.18 4.20 0.47
CA GLY A 268 -13.09 5.33 0.24
C GLY A 268 -14.06 5.63 1.39
N ASN A 269 -13.94 5.01 2.58
CA ASN A 269 -14.70 5.40 3.76
C ASN A 269 -14.03 6.55 4.51
N ASP A 270 -12.74 6.41 4.75
CA ASP A 270 -11.90 7.32 5.54
C ASP A 270 -10.57 7.67 4.83
N SER A 271 -10.34 7.10 3.66
CA SER A 271 -9.10 7.26 2.92
C SER A 271 -9.30 7.26 1.41
N PHE A 272 -8.37 7.89 0.72
CA PHE A 272 -8.31 7.90 -0.75
C PHE A 272 -6.86 7.91 -1.25
N ASN A 273 -6.69 7.67 -2.55
CA ASN A 273 -5.41 7.75 -3.25
C ASN A 273 -5.48 8.74 -4.40
N VAL A 274 -4.39 9.47 -4.65
CA VAL A 274 -4.22 10.30 -5.85
C VAL A 274 -2.93 9.91 -6.56
N SER A 275 -3.05 9.61 -7.85
CA SER A 275 -1.89 9.29 -8.69
C SER A 275 -1.08 10.55 -9.03
N TYR A 276 0.15 10.35 -9.52
CA TYR A 276 1.02 11.42 -10.00
C TYR A 276 0.41 12.28 -11.12
N GLN A 277 -0.61 11.75 -11.82
CA GLN A 277 -1.33 12.43 -12.90
C GLN A 277 -2.53 13.23 -12.41
N GLY A 278 -2.85 13.19 -11.12
CA GLY A 278 -4.06 13.83 -10.57
C GLY A 278 -5.33 12.98 -10.67
N VAL A 279 -5.17 11.66 -10.76
CA VAL A 279 -6.32 10.73 -10.77
C VAL A 279 -6.66 10.30 -9.35
N PHE A 280 -7.84 10.68 -8.89
CA PHE A 280 -8.40 10.23 -7.61
C PHE A 280 -8.96 8.80 -7.73
N ARG A 281 -8.71 8.00 -6.70
CA ARG A 281 -9.19 6.61 -6.57
C ARG A 281 -9.50 6.29 -5.11
N LEU A 282 -10.35 5.29 -4.87
CA LEU A 282 -10.61 4.82 -3.50
C LEU A 282 -9.39 4.11 -2.89
N CYS A 283 -8.57 3.45 -3.72
CA CYS A 283 -7.30 2.82 -3.31
C CYS A 283 -6.33 2.77 -4.51
N PRO A 284 -5.01 2.55 -4.26
CA PRO A 284 -4.00 2.58 -5.33
C PRO A 284 -4.18 1.49 -6.41
N SER A 285 -4.90 0.41 -6.13
CA SER A 285 -5.11 -0.68 -7.09
C SER A 285 -6.35 -0.51 -7.97
N LEU A 286 -7.22 0.47 -7.69
CA LEU A 286 -8.54 0.60 -8.35
C LEU A 286 -8.46 1.52 -9.58
N TRP A 287 -8.32 0.92 -10.77
CA TRP A 287 -8.12 1.62 -12.04
C TRP A 287 -9.22 1.47 -13.11
N PRO A 288 -10.32 0.70 -12.92
CA PRO A 288 -11.39 0.67 -13.91
C PRO A 288 -11.88 2.08 -14.24
N PRO A 289 -12.23 2.39 -15.51
CA PRO A 289 -12.61 3.76 -15.93
C PRO A 289 -13.74 4.38 -15.11
N GLY A 290 -14.73 3.57 -14.70
CA GLY A 290 -15.82 4.02 -13.83
C GLY A 290 -15.43 4.23 -12.35
N CYS A 291 -14.20 3.90 -11.95
CA CYS A 291 -13.70 4.00 -10.57
C CYS A 291 -12.59 5.04 -10.39
N VAL A 292 -12.33 5.85 -11.40
CA VAL A 292 -11.29 6.89 -11.40
C VAL A 292 -11.92 8.26 -11.68
N TYR A 293 -11.43 9.30 -10.99
CA TYR A 293 -11.90 10.68 -11.18
C TYR A 293 -10.72 11.60 -11.48
N ASP A 294 -10.82 12.37 -12.57
CA ASP A 294 -9.76 13.30 -12.99
C ASP A 294 -9.89 14.63 -12.23
N LEU A 295 -8.99 14.85 -11.28
CA LEU A 295 -8.95 16.09 -10.49
C LEU A 295 -8.60 17.33 -11.29
N LYS A 296 -8.02 17.19 -12.50
CA LYS A 296 -7.77 18.32 -13.42
C LYS A 296 -9.04 18.84 -14.07
N ARG A 297 -10.12 18.05 -14.05
CA ARG A 297 -11.45 18.42 -14.60
C ARG A 297 -12.48 18.71 -13.52
N GLY A 298 -12.13 18.49 -12.27
CA GLY A 298 -13.00 18.70 -11.12
C GLY A 298 -12.21 19.07 -9.88
N ASN A 299 -12.68 18.67 -8.72
CA ASN A 299 -12.02 18.96 -7.45
C ASN A 299 -12.14 17.81 -6.46
N LEU A 300 -11.27 17.82 -5.44
CA LEU A 300 -11.21 16.76 -4.44
C LEU A 300 -12.50 16.64 -3.61
N ARG A 301 -13.19 17.75 -3.35
CA ARG A 301 -14.44 17.75 -2.57
C ARG A 301 -15.55 17.00 -3.31
N GLU A 302 -15.70 17.23 -4.60
CA GLU A 302 -16.64 16.51 -5.46
C GLU A 302 -16.27 15.02 -5.57
N ALA A 303 -14.98 14.73 -5.82
CA ALA A 303 -14.46 13.36 -5.86
C ALA A 303 -14.77 12.59 -4.58
N TRP A 304 -14.64 13.22 -3.42
CA TRP A 304 -14.89 12.60 -2.13
C TRP A 304 -16.37 12.47 -1.79
N HIS A 305 -17.18 13.53 -1.97
CA HIS A 305 -18.56 13.54 -1.48
C HIS A 305 -19.58 12.99 -2.47
N VAL A 306 -19.26 12.98 -3.76
CA VAL A 306 -20.19 12.53 -4.83
C VAL A 306 -19.67 11.27 -5.50
N PHE A 307 -18.47 11.34 -6.08
CA PHE A 307 -17.94 10.23 -6.87
C PHE A 307 -17.61 9.00 -6.03
N ALA A 308 -16.90 9.14 -4.91
CA ALA A 308 -16.49 8.00 -4.10
C ALA A 308 -17.69 7.19 -3.53
N PRO A 309 -18.79 7.79 -3.03
CA PRO A 309 -20.01 7.06 -2.69
C PRO A 309 -20.58 6.27 -3.86
N ALA A 310 -20.68 6.90 -5.05
CA ALA A 310 -21.22 6.23 -6.23
C ALA A 310 -20.40 4.98 -6.62
N VAL A 311 -19.07 5.03 -6.52
CA VAL A 311 -18.21 3.86 -6.74
C VAL A 311 -18.48 2.78 -5.70
N ARG A 312 -18.62 3.15 -4.41
CA ARG A 312 -18.88 2.20 -3.34
C ARG A 312 -20.21 1.48 -3.45
N GLU A 313 -21.22 2.13 -4.06
CA GLU A 313 -22.54 1.55 -4.30
C GLU A 313 -22.61 0.62 -5.51
N MET A 314 -21.49 0.41 -6.23
CA MET A 314 -21.45 -0.52 -7.35
C MET A 314 -21.78 -1.94 -6.92
N ARG A 315 -22.60 -2.62 -7.71
CA ARG A 315 -23.14 -3.95 -7.43
C ARG A 315 -22.76 -4.92 -8.54
N SER A 316 -22.56 -6.19 -8.15
CA SER A 316 -22.36 -7.27 -9.11
C SER A 316 -23.70 -7.85 -9.59
N THR A 317 -23.72 -8.19 -10.87
CA THR A 317 -24.76 -9.02 -11.48
C THR A 317 -24.20 -10.36 -11.96
N SER A 318 -22.92 -10.61 -11.77
CA SER A 318 -22.24 -11.86 -12.14
C SER A 318 -22.70 -13.01 -11.25
N ARG A 319 -23.41 -13.98 -11.81
CA ARG A 319 -23.80 -15.19 -11.07
C ARG A 319 -22.60 -15.95 -10.54
N GLU A 320 -21.55 -16.04 -11.35
CA GLU A 320 -20.33 -16.74 -10.94
C GLU A 320 -19.69 -16.12 -9.67
N PHE A 321 -19.63 -14.79 -9.61
CA PHE A 321 -19.14 -14.09 -8.42
C PHE A 321 -20.06 -14.28 -7.22
N LEU A 322 -21.37 -14.12 -7.42
CA LEU A 322 -22.36 -14.22 -6.34
C LEU A 322 -22.38 -15.63 -5.73
N ASP A 323 -22.30 -16.65 -6.57
CA ASP A 323 -22.35 -18.05 -6.13
C ASP A 323 -21.03 -18.55 -5.51
N LYS A 324 -19.87 -18.09 -6.04
CA LYS A 324 -18.56 -18.61 -5.62
C LYS A 324 -17.84 -17.74 -4.60
N CYS A 325 -17.94 -16.42 -4.70
CA CYS A 325 -17.10 -15.48 -3.96
C CYS A 325 -17.86 -14.70 -2.89
N HIS A 326 -19.06 -14.22 -3.19
CA HIS A 326 -19.80 -13.33 -2.30
C HIS A 326 -20.17 -13.99 -0.97
N GLY A 327 -20.66 -15.22 -0.99
CA GLY A 327 -20.99 -16.02 0.20
C GLY A 327 -19.88 -16.98 0.64
N CYS A 328 -18.63 -16.79 0.20
CA CYS A 328 -17.55 -17.73 0.49
C CYS A 328 -17.17 -17.71 1.98
N PRO A 329 -17.28 -18.86 2.70
CA PRO A 329 -16.99 -18.93 4.15
C PRO A 329 -15.51 -18.71 4.50
N ILE A 330 -14.62 -18.66 3.51
CA ILE A 330 -13.19 -18.41 3.68
C ILE A 330 -12.74 -17.10 2.99
N VAL A 331 -13.68 -16.19 2.68
CA VAL A 331 -13.41 -14.92 2.00
C VAL A 331 -12.34 -14.10 2.73
N ASN A 332 -12.30 -14.17 4.05
CA ASN A 332 -11.33 -13.43 4.88
C ASN A 332 -9.89 -13.93 4.76
N LEU A 333 -9.70 -15.14 4.24
CA LEU A 333 -8.38 -15.69 3.90
C LEU A 333 -7.97 -15.36 2.46
N CYS A 334 -8.93 -14.85 1.66
CA CYS A 334 -8.77 -14.53 0.27
C CYS A 334 -8.37 -13.05 0.10
N MET A 335 -7.42 -12.80 -0.78
CA MET A 335 -7.01 -11.42 -1.14
C MET A 335 -7.77 -10.90 -2.36
N TRP A 336 -8.88 -11.55 -2.71
CA TRP A 336 -9.75 -11.06 -3.77
C TRP A 336 -10.34 -9.69 -3.41
N CYS A 337 -10.34 -8.80 -4.36
CA CYS A 337 -11.09 -7.55 -4.33
C CYS A 337 -11.41 -7.11 -5.78
N PRO A 338 -12.38 -6.21 -6.01
CA PRO A 338 -12.76 -5.77 -7.35
C PRO A 338 -11.58 -5.20 -8.17
N ALA A 339 -10.68 -4.47 -7.51
CA ALA A 339 -9.51 -3.90 -8.17
C ALA A 339 -8.56 -5.00 -8.69
N HIS A 340 -8.26 -5.99 -7.86
CA HIS A 340 -7.39 -7.11 -8.27
C HIS A 340 -8.08 -8.01 -9.30
N ALA A 341 -9.38 -8.27 -9.15
CA ALA A 341 -10.15 -9.02 -10.14
C ALA A 341 -10.07 -8.37 -11.52
N HIS A 342 -10.25 -7.04 -11.58
CA HIS A 342 -10.13 -6.30 -12.83
C HIS A 342 -8.72 -6.40 -13.45
N LEU A 343 -7.66 -6.25 -12.64
CA LEU A 343 -6.27 -6.37 -13.14
C LEU A 343 -5.93 -7.77 -13.66
N GLU A 344 -6.53 -8.81 -13.09
CA GLU A 344 -6.30 -10.20 -13.49
C GLU A 344 -7.14 -10.65 -14.68
N THR A 345 -8.38 -10.19 -14.78
CA THR A 345 -9.40 -10.75 -15.68
C THR A 345 -10.04 -9.72 -16.62
N GLY A 346 -9.90 -8.42 -16.33
CA GLY A 346 -10.62 -7.35 -17.01
C GLY A 346 -12.01 -7.06 -16.43
N ALA A 347 -12.51 -7.86 -15.48
CA ALA A 347 -13.81 -7.66 -14.83
C ALA A 347 -13.67 -7.53 -13.32
N MET A 348 -14.41 -6.58 -12.71
CA MET A 348 -14.34 -6.32 -11.27
C MET A 348 -15.01 -7.39 -10.42
N ASP A 349 -15.88 -8.19 -10.98
CA ASP A 349 -16.68 -9.21 -10.32
C ASP A 349 -16.38 -10.63 -10.81
N ALA A 350 -15.15 -10.86 -11.28
CA ALA A 350 -14.69 -12.20 -11.66
C ALA A 350 -13.94 -12.87 -10.50
N PRO A 351 -14.15 -14.18 -10.28
CA PRO A 351 -13.29 -14.98 -9.42
C PRO A 351 -11.85 -15.00 -9.94
N VAL A 352 -10.87 -15.01 -9.02
CA VAL A 352 -9.44 -15.12 -9.36
C VAL A 352 -8.90 -16.41 -8.73
N ASP A 353 -8.60 -17.39 -9.57
CA ASP A 353 -8.17 -18.73 -9.13
C ASP A 353 -6.96 -18.70 -8.20
N TYR A 354 -5.96 -17.88 -8.51
CA TYR A 354 -4.76 -17.76 -7.67
C TYR A 354 -5.08 -17.37 -6.23
N PHE A 355 -5.93 -16.37 -6.02
CA PHE A 355 -6.32 -15.92 -4.67
C PHE A 355 -7.18 -16.96 -3.96
N CYS A 356 -8.08 -17.60 -4.69
CA CYS A 356 -8.90 -18.69 -4.17
C CYS A 356 -8.04 -19.85 -3.68
N ARG A 357 -7.06 -20.30 -4.46
CA ARG A 357 -6.13 -21.37 -4.08
C ARG A 357 -5.31 -21.02 -2.84
N VAL A 358 -4.84 -19.78 -2.70
CA VAL A 358 -4.14 -19.32 -1.49
C VAL A 358 -5.07 -19.35 -0.27
N ALA A 359 -6.31 -18.87 -0.42
CA ALA A 359 -7.30 -18.92 0.67
C ALA A 359 -7.56 -20.36 1.15
N HIS A 360 -7.73 -21.30 0.21
CA HIS A 360 -7.90 -22.73 0.54
C HIS A 360 -6.66 -23.34 1.22
N ALA A 361 -5.45 -22.99 0.79
CA ALA A 361 -4.21 -23.42 1.43
C ALA A 361 -4.09 -22.90 2.88
N ARG A 362 -4.43 -21.64 3.12
CA ARG A 362 -4.50 -21.03 4.46
C ARG A 362 -5.56 -21.71 5.33
N ALA A 363 -6.76 -21.98 4.81
CA ALA A 363 -7.82 -22.67 5.53
C ALA A 363 -7.40 -24.08 5.98
N LYS A 364 -6.65 -24.82 5.15
CA LYS A 364 -6.07 -26.11 5.52
C LYS A 364 -5.02 -25.97 6.63
N LEU A 365 -4.21 -24.91 6.62
CA LEU A 365 -3.22 -24.65 7.65
C LEU A 365 -3.89 -24.46 9.02
N PHE A 366 -4.93 -23.63 9.10
CA PHE A 366 -5.63 -23.33 10.36
C PHE A 366 -6.42 -24.50 10.92
N ARG A 367 -7.04 -25.33 10.06
CA ARG A 367 -7.71 -26.57 10.51
C ARG A 367 -6.74 -27.59 11.14
N LYS A 368 -5.48 -27.61 10.72
CA LYS A 368 -4.45 -28.48 11.31
C LYS A 368 -3.94 -27.98 12.67
N THR A 369 -3.90 -26.65 12.88
CA THR A 369 -3.47 -26.05 14.15
C THR A 369 -4.55 -26.13 15.22
N ALA A 370 -5.83 -26.13 14.86
CA ALA A 370 -6.96 -26.26 15.80
C ALA A 370 -7.15 -27.69 16.37
N LYS A 371 -6.48 -28.70 15.81
CA LYS A 371 -6.52 -30.10 16.26
C LYS A 371 -5.32 -30.53 17.13
N ARG A 372 -4.44 -29.61 17.47
CA ARG A 372 -3.33 -29.79 18.42
C ARG A 372 -3.56 -28.91 19.65
#